data_41f0800eee9305f1eec268e9f09d539a
#
_entry.id   41f0800eee9305f1eec268e9f09d539a
#
_cell.length_a   1.000
_cell.length_b   1.000
_cell.length_c   1.000
_cell.angle_alpha   90.00
_cell.angle_beta   90.00
_cell.angle_gamma   90.00
#
_symmetry.space_group_name_H-M   'P 1'
#
loop_
_entity.id
_entity.type
_entity.pdbx_description
1 polymer ?
#
loop_
_entity_poly.entity_id
_entity_poly.type
_entity_poly.pdbx_seq_one_letter_code
_entity_poly.pdbx_strand_id
1 'polypeptide(L)'
;MIIFGTHFETLPLIALIIFAISFIVLMLYYGMHHLRVALYKNDRNRKQDNDNNAKPSVSIVLTVKNDEIFLSDNLTYLLEQEYPDFEVIVVDYASTDGTQYVLQVYKENYGDRLKIVR
;
A
#
# COMPACT_ATOMS: atom_id res chain seq x y z
N MET A 1 52.25 -25.84 34.29
CA MET A 1 50.96 -26.51 34.05
C MET A 1 49.79 -25.64 34.57
N ILE A 2 49.73 -24.36 34.20
CA ILE A 2 48.69 -23.42 34.67
C ILE A 2 48.06 -22.60 33.50
N ILE A 3 48.43 -22.84 32.25
CA ILE A 3 48.02 -22.02 31.11
C ILE A 3 46.70 -22.51 30.48
N PHE A 4 46.25 -23.73 30.75
CA PHE A 4 45.06 -24.31 30.16
C PHE A 4 43.73 -23.95 30.88
N GLY A 5 43.79 -23.51 32.14
CA GLY A 5 42.59 -23.20 32.95
C GLY A 5 41.95 -21.84 32.65
N THR A 6 42.74 -20.86 32.29
CA THR A 6 42.23 -19.46 32.10
C THR A 6 41.51 -19.25 30.78
N HIS A 7 41.78 -20.02 29.75
CA HIS A 7 41.11 -19.95 28.46
C HIS A 7 39.71 -20.54 28.47
N PHE A 8 39.41 -21.49 29.35
CA PHE A 8 38.10 -22.13 29.42
C PHE A 8 37.06 -21.24 30.09
N GLU A 9 37.43 -20.37 31.00
CA GLU A 9 36.53 -19.41 31.66
C GLU A 9 36.30 -18.14 30.83
N THR A 10 37.24 -17.77 29.96
CA THR A 10 37.12 -16.54 29.13
C THR A 10 36.27 -16.74 27.88
N LEU A 11 36.18 -17.95 27.34
CA LEU A 11 35.37 -18.28 26.16
C LEU A 11 33.90 -17.98 26.34
N PRO A 12 33.19 -18.38 27.41
CA PRO A 12 31.81 -18.07 27.61
C PRO A 12 31.57 -16.56 27.84
N LEU A 13 32.52 -15.86 28.45
CA LEU A 13 32.46 -14.42 28.66
C LEU A 13 32.54 -13.67 27.32
N ILE A 14 33.45 -14.04 26.44
CA ILE A 14 33.58 -13.47 25.09
C ILE A 14 32.33 -13.74 24.27
N ALA A 15 31.79 -14.95 24.31
CA ALA A 15 30.56 -15.31 23.63
C ALA A 15 29.36 -14.46 24.09
N LEU A 16 29.25 -14.21 25.40
CA LEU A 16 28.21 -13.40 26.00
C LEU A 16 28.33 -11.92 25.56
N ILE A 17 29.54 -11.39 25.48
CA ILE A 17 29.80 -10.03 24.99
C ILE A 17 29.39 -9.89 23.52
N ILE A 18 29.76 -10.84 22.66
CA ILE A 18 29.40 -10.85 21.25
C ILE A 18 27.88 -10.94 21.11
N PHE A 19 27.22 -11.78 21.88
CA PHE A 19 25.76 -11.88 21.88
C PHE A 19 25.09 -10.58 22.31
N ALA A 20 25.56 -9.93 23.36
CA ALA A 20 25.02 -8.66 23.83
C ALA A 20 25.18 -7.54 22.79
N ILE A 21 26.35 -7.46 22.13
CA ILE A 21 26.58 -6.47 21.06
C ILE A 21 25.65 -6.74 19.89
N SER A 22 25.51 -7.99 19.45
CA SER A 22 24.60 -8.38 18.37
C SER A 22 23.15 -8.03 18.70
N PHE A 23 22.72 -8.27 19.91
CA PHE A 23 21.37 -7.93 20.39
C PHE A 23 21.12 -6.44 20.38
N ILE A 24 22.08 -5.63 20.84
CA ILE A 24 21.99 -4.17 20.83
C ILE A 24 21.88 -3.64 19.39
N VAL A 25 22.68 -4.16 18.46
CA VAL A 25 22.65 -3.77 17.04
C VAL A 25 21.29 -4.08 16.43
N LEU A 26 20.74 -5.27 16.68
CA LEU A 26 19.40 -5.64 16.22
C LEU A 26 18.33 -4.72 16.80
N MET A 27 18.40 -4.42 18.09
CA MET A 27 17.42 -3.57 18.75
C MET A 27 17.44 -2.12 18.21
N LEU A 28 18.64 -1.59 17.93
CA LEU A 28 18.79 -0.27 17.29
C LEU A 28 18.28 -0.28 15.85
N TYR A 29 18.55 -1.33 15.08
CA TYR A 29 18.07 -1.45 13.71
C TYR A 29 16.55 -1.49 13.64
N TYR A 30 15.91 -2.36 14.42
CA TYR A 30 14.45 -2.44 14.47
C TYR A 30 13.81 -1.17 15.06
N GLY A 31 14.42 -0.60 16.11
CA GLY A 31 13.96 0.65 16.72
C GLY A 31 13.95 1.82 15.74
N MET A 32 15.04 2.01 14.97
CA MET A 32 15.10 3.04 13.92
C MET A 32 14.07 2.81 12.81
N HIS A 33 13.85 1.56 12.42
CA HIS A 33 12.88 1.22 11.39
C HIS A 33 11.46 1.57 11.83
N HIS A 34 11.08 1.17 13.04
CA HIS A 34 9.74 1.47 13.59
C HIS A 34 9.55 2.96 13.86
N LEU A 35 10.59 3.66 14.32
CA LEU A 35 10.54 5.10 14.54
C LEU A 35 10.31 5.87 13.23
N ARG A 36 10.96 5.47 12.14
CA ARG A 36 10.74 6.04 10.80
C ARG A 36 9.28 5.92 10.35
N VAL A 37 8.69 4.73 10.53
CA VAL A 37 7.28 4.49 10.15
C VAL A 37 6.33 5.32 11.03
N ALA A 38 6.60 5.40 12.33
CA ALA A 38 5.78 6.19 13.26
C ALA A 38 5.83 7.70 12.95
N LEU A 39 7.02 8.23 12.66
CA LEU A 39 7.20 9.65 12.31
C LEU A 39 6.56 9.98 10.94
N TYR A 40 6.67 9.08 9.96
CA TYR A 40 6.05 9.25 8.65
C TYR A 40 4.52 9.31 8.74
N LYS A 41 3.91 8.45 9.56
CA LYS A 41 2.46 8.46 9.79
C LYS A 41 1.99 9.77 10.45
N ASN A 42 2.78 10.32 11.36
CA ASN A 42 2.44 11.58 12.03
C ASN A 42 2.48 12.79 11.07
N ASP A 43 3.40 12.79 10.11
CA ASP A 43 3.50 13.87 9.12
C ASP A 43 2.34 13.86 8.10
N ARG A 44 1.81 12.69 7.77
CA ARG A 44 0.59 12.57 6.94
C ARG A 44 -0.63 13.19 7.61
N ASN A 45 -0.84 12.93 8.88
CA ASN A 45 -1.98 13.47 9.61
C ASN A 45 -1.87 15.01 9.74
N ARG A 46 -0.66 15.54 9.91
CA ARG A 46 -0.42 17.00 9.98
C ARG A 46 -0.67 17.72 8.65
N LYS A 47 -0.36 17.09 7.52
CA LYS A 47 -0.64 17.66 6.19
C LYS A 47 -2.12 17.66 5.87
N GLN A 48 -2.86 16.67 6.35
CA GLN A 48 -4.29 16.53 6.10
C GLN A 48 -5.12 17.56 6.90
N ASP A 49 -4.66 17.97 8.08
CA ASP A 49 -5.33 18.99 8.92
C ASP A 49 -5.09 20.43 8.46
N ASN A 50 -4.03 20.69 7.68
CA ASN A 50 -3.67 22.05 7.23
C ASN A 50 -4.18 22.40 5.83
N ASP A 51 -4.74 21.43 5.09
CA ASP A 51 -5.28 21.71 3.76
C ASP A 51 -6.78 22.03 3.92
N ASN A 52 -7.07 23.33 3.92
CA ASN A 52 -8.41 23.89 4.01
C ASN A 52 -9.41 23.11 3.12
N ASN A 53 -10.16 22.20 3.66
CA ASN A 53 -11.42 21.60 3.16
C ASN A 53 -11.60 21.33 1.65
N ALA A 54 -10.61 21.60 0.81
CA ALA A 54 -10.63 21.26 -0.60
C ALA A 54 -10.15 19.81 -0.78
N LYS A 55 -11.08 18.88 -0.92
CA LYS A 55 -10.76 17.50 -1.29
C LYS A 55 -10.22 17.54 -2.73
N PRO A 56 -8.98 17.03 -2.99
CA PRO A 56 -8.41 17.03 -4.33
C PRO A 56 -9.21 16.12 -5.28
N SER A 57 -9.23 16.45 -6.57
CA SER A 57 -9.77 15.56 -7.60
C SER A 57 -9.03 14.23 -7.64
N VAL A 58 -9.74 13.13 -7.81
CA VAL A 58 -9.16 11.78 -7.80
C VAL A 58 -9.54 11.03 -9.07
N SER A 59 -8.57 10.40 -9.73
CA SER A 59 -8.80 9.47 -10.83
C SER A 59 -8.54 8.04 -10.35
N ILE A 60 -9.53 7.17 -10.44
CA ILE A 60 -9.42 5.73 -10.16
C ILE A 60 -9.16 5.03 -11.49
N VAL A 61 -8.00 4.40 -11.63
CA VAL A 61 -7.63 3.67 -12.84
C VAL A 61 -7.77 2.17 -12.59
N LEU A 62 -8.59 1.52 -13.41
CA LEU A 62 -8.84 0.08 -13.36
C LEU A 62 -8.46 -0.54 -14.70
N THR A 63 -7.65 -1.58 -14.69
CA THR A 63 -7.34 -2.38 -15.87
C THR A 63 -8.13 -3.67 -15.86
N VAL A 64 -8.80 -3.99 -16.97
CA VAL A 64 -9.66 -5.16 -17.09
C VAL A 64 -9.34 -5.97 -18.34
N LYS A 65 -9.56 -7.28 -18.24
CA LYS A 65 -9.49 -8.22 -19.36
C LYS A 65 -10.40 -9.40 -19.12
N ASN A 66 -11.49 -9.50 -19.90
CA ASN A 66 -12.48 -10.57 -19.75
C ASN A 66 -13.07 -10.63 -18.33
N ASP A 67 -13.47 -9.48 -17.81
CA ASP A 67 -13.95 -9.30 -16.43
C ASP A 67 -15.44 -8.89 -16.38
N GLU A 68 -16.27 -9.39 -17.30
CA GLU A 68 -17.71 -9.07 -17.40
C GLU A 68 -18.44 -9.20 -16.07
N ILE A 69 -18.28 -10.33 -15.38
CA ILE A 69 -18.96 -10.62 -14.11
C ILE A 69 -18.47 -9.67 -13.02
N PHE A 70 -17.16 -9.50 -12.90
CA PHE A 70 -16.58 -8.62 -11.88
C PHE A 70 -17.06 -7.18 -12.05
N LEU A 71 -17.12 -6.67 -13.27
CA LEU A 71 -17.59 -5.32 -13.56
C LEU A 71 -19.08 -5.16 -13.25
N SER A 72 -19.89 -6.13 -13.65
CA SER A 72 -21.34 -6.10 -13.37
C SER A 72 -21.65 -6.03 -11.88
N ASP A 73 -20.84 -6.71 -11.05
CA ASP A 73 -21.06 -6.79 -9.61
C ASP A 73 -20.45 -5.61 -8.84
N ASN A 74 -19.36 -5.01 -9.35
CA ASN A 74 -18.54 -4.10 -8.54
C ASN A 74 -18.43 -2.67 -9.08
N LEU A 75 -18.69 -2.42 -10.38
CA LEU A 75 -18.48 -1.12 -10.98
C LEU A 75 -19.40 -0.04 -10.39
N THR A 76 -20.63 -0.43 -10.00
CA THR A 76 -21.55 0.47 -9.30
C THR A 76 -20.94 1.02 -8.01
N TYR A 77 -20.34 0.17 -7.19
CA TYR A 77 -19.72 0.61 -5.93
C TYR A 77 -18.56 1.57 -6.15
N LEU A 78 -17.84 1.43 -7.25
CA LEU A 78 -16.76 2.36 -7.60
C LEU A 78 -17.30 3.70 -8.08
N LEU A 79 -18.42 3.72 -8.81
CA LEU A 79 -19.01 4.92 -9.40
C LEU A 79 -19.90 5.70 -8.42
N GLU A 80 -20.37 5.06 -7.35
CA GLU A 80 -21.23 5.65 -6.31
C GLU A 80 -20.47 6.03 -5.04
N GLN A 81 -19.15 6.24 -5.12
CA GLN A 81 -18.38 6.70 -3.97
C GLN A 81 -18.82 8.09 -3.51
N GLU A 82 -18.92 8.28 -2.19
CA GLU A 82 -19.19 9.59 -1.56
C GLU A 82 -17.93 10.49 -1.60
N TYR A 83 -17.47 10.82 -2.82
CA TYR A 83 -16.36 11.73 -3.02
C TYR A 83 -16.77 12.85 -3.97
N PRO A 84 -16.43 14.14 -3.67
CA PRO A 84 -17.00 15.28 -4.39
C PRO A 84 -16.54 15.38 -5.84
N ASP A 85 -15.28 15.06 -6.12
CA ASP A 85 -14.69 15.20 -7.45
C ASP A 85 -13.78 14.01 -7.76
N PHE A 86 -14.33 13.04 -8.50
CA PHE A 86 -13.59 11.87 -8.93
C PHE A 86 -14.08 11.34 -10.28
N GLU A 87 -13.23 10.62 -10.96
CA GLU A 87 -13.51 9.87 -12.17
C GLU A 87 -12.99 8.45 -12.10
N VAL A 88 -13.62 7.55 -12.82
CA VAL A 88 -13.18 6.17 -12.99
C VAL A 88 -12.73 5.97 -14.43
N ILE A 89 -11.49 5.57 -14.63
CA ILE A 89 -10.90 5.29 -15.94
C ILE A 89 -10.70 3.79 -16.05
N VAL A 90 -11.46 3.14 -16.92
CA VAL A 90 -11.32 1.70 -17.18
C VAL A 90 -10.52 1.50 -18.46
N VAL A 91 -9.41 0.79 -18.33
CA VAL A 91 -8.55 0.39 -19.46
C VAL A 91 -8.87 -1.05 -19.83
N ASP A 92 -9.55 -1.24 -20.94
CA ASP A 92 -9.88 -2.58 -21.47
C ASP A 92 -8.73 -3.13 -22.32
N TYR A 93 -8.09 -4.18 -21.82
CA TYR A 93 -7.00 -4.85 -22.54
C TYR A 93 -7.54 -5.93 -23.49
N ALA A 94 -8.17 -5.49 -24.60
CA ALA A 94 -8.68 -6.34 -25.67
C ALA A 94 -9.56 -7.51 -25.17
N SER A 95 -10.60 -7.20 -24.38
CA SER A 95 -11.57 -8.21 -23.91
C SER A 95 -12.38 -8.78 -25.08
N THR A 96 -12.68 -10.07 -25.00
CA THR A 96 -13.42 -10.84 -26.01
C THR A 96 -14.78 -11.36 -25.52
N ASP A 97 -15.09 -11.11 -24.24
CA ASP A 97 -16.36 -11.44 -23.57
C ASP A 97 -17.32 -10.22 -23.55
N GLY A 98 -18.34 -10.25 -22.71
CA GLY A 98 -19.32 -9.18 -22.53
C GLY A 98 -18.80 -7.93 -21.79
N THR A 99 -17.52 -7.87 -21.42
CA THR A 99 -16.90 -6.72 -20.71
C THR A 99 -17.20 -5.40 -21.39
N GLN A 100 -17.07 -5.33 -22.71
CA GLN A 100 -17.31 -4.11 -23.48
C GLN A 100 -18.77 -3.67 -23.43
N TYR A 101 -19.69 -4.62 -23.49
CA TYR A 101 -21.12 -4.32 -23.39
C TYR A 101 -21.46 -3.76 -22.01
N VAL A 102 -20.97 -4.37 -20.96
CA VAL A 102 -21.16 -3.87 -19.59
C VAL A 102 -20.61 -2.46 -19.44
N LEU A 103 -19.39 -2.20 -19.89
CA LEU A 103 -18.78 -0.87 -19.83
C LEU A 103 -19.59 0.18 -20.59
N GLN A 104 -20.16 -0.17 -21.76
CA GLN A 104 -20.98 0.75 -22.54
C GLN A 104 -22.28 1.12 -21.80
N VAL A 105 -22.97 0.13 -21.21
CA VAL A 105 -24.18 0.36 -20.41
C VAL A 105 -23.89 1.29 -19.23
N TYR A 106 -22.79 1.06 -18.52
CA TYR A 106 -22.39 1.92 -17.41
C TYR A 106 -21.98 3.33 -17.87
N LYS A 107 -21.33 3.46 -19.02
CA LYS A 107 -20.98 4.76 -19.60
C LYS A 107 -22.22 5.59 -19.92
N GLU A 108 -23.27 4.97 -20.44
CA GLU A 108 -24.54 5.63 -20.71
C GLU A 108 -25.23 6.13 -19.44
N ASN A 109 -25.14 5.36 -18.34
CA ASN A 109 -25.78 5.69 -17.07
C ASN A 109 -25.00 6.75 -16.26
N TYR A 110 -23.67 6.68 -16.26
CA TYR A 110 -22.81 7.51 -15.39
C TYR A 110 -22.07 8.65 -16.12
N GLY A 111 -22.19 8.71 -17.44
CA GLY A 111 -21.67 9.82 -18.25
C GLY A 111 -20.17 10.07 -18.05
N ASP A 112 -19.81 11.30 -17.72
CA ASP A 112 -18.39 11.72 -17.63
C ASP A 112 -17.62 11.14 -16.44
N ARG A 113 -18.32 10.56 -15.46
CA ARG A 113 -17.65 9.87 -14.34
C ARG A 113 -16.90 8.61 -14.76
N LEU A 114 -17.33 7.97 -15.85
CA LEU A 114 -16.68 6.78 -16.38
C LEU A 114 -15.99 7.09 -17.70
N LYS A 115 -14.69 6.90 -17.78
CA LYS A 115 -13.90 6.94 -19.01
C LYS A 115 -13.44 5.55 -19.40
N ILE A 116 -13.58 5.20 -20.68
CA ILE A 116 -13.18 3.91 -21.22
C ILE A 116 -12.02 4.14 -22.20
N VAL A 117 -10.91 3.43 -21.99
CA VAL A 117 -9.71 3.44 -22.82
C VAL A 117 -9.44 2.02 -23.32
N ARG A 118 -8.98 1.90 -24.58
CA ARG A 118 -8.62 0.62 -25.21
C ARG A 118 -7.20 0.67 -25.76
#